data_ea70f396d7dd9f51b317bb29b419f058
#
_entry.id   ea70f396d7dd9f51b317bb29b419f058
#
_cell.length_a   1.000
_cell.length_b   1.000
_cell.length_c   1.000
_cell.angle_alpha   90.00
_cell.angle_beta   90.00
_cell.angle_gamma   90.00
#
_symmetry.space_group_name_H-M   'P 1'
#
loop_
_entity.id
_entity.type
_entity.pdbx_description
1 polymer ?
#
loop_
_entity_poly.entity_id
_entity_poly.type
_entity_poly.pdbx_seq_one_letter_code
_entity_poly.pdbx_strand_id
1 'polypeptide(L)'
;MKKAKLTFEGKAIELDVIVGSENEIGIDISRLKTDSGFITLDPGFKNTGSCESKVTFLDGENGVLRYRGYSIEDLANNADFLEVSYLLIYGELPTKKQYKKLLVDIQERSVLDEDVKKILETFPRSAHPMGMLSSLTSSLVAFDPSSVDVTNEEEMYDAFLNLLAKIPILVAWVFRRRRGLPLEYGDFSQGYVENITKMMFKMPNKKYVENKVVVNAINKLLILHADHEQNCSTSTVRIVGSSQAGLFASISSGISALWGRLHGGANQAVLEMLESILNNGGDISAYINKAKDKNDTFRLMGFGLSLIHISEPTRR
;
A
#
# COMPACT_ATOMS: atom_id res chain seq x y z
N MET A 1 -26.10 -15.44 20.51
CA MET A 1 -25.42 -14.25 19.95
C MET A 1 -25.91 -13.03 20.69
N LYS A 2 -25.05 -12.03 20.94
CA LYS A 2 -25.47 -10.74 21.52
C LYS A 2 -26.29 -10.00 20.46
N LYS A 3 -27.30 -9.23 20.90
CA LYS A 3 -28.15 -8.41 20.03
C LYS A 3 -28.05 -6.95 20.46
N ALA A 4 -27.98 -6.06 19.48
CA ALA A 4 -28.21 -4.63 19.66
C ALA A 4 -29.66 -4.30 19.31
N LYS A 5 -30.28 -3.38 20.03
CA LYS A 5 -31.65 -2.98 19.79
C LYS A 5 -31.70 -1.53 19.32
N LEU A 6 -32.18 -1.32 18.08
CA LEU A 6 -32.48 -0.01 17.55
C LEU A 6 -33.97 0.28 17.71
N THR A 7 -34.29 1.41 18.36
CA THR A 7 -35.71 1.81 18.57
C THR A 7 -35.95 3.19 17.97
N PHE A 8 -36.97 3.32 17.14
CA PHE A 8 -37.38 4.58 16.55
C PHE A 8 -38.92 4.59 16.39
N GLU A 9 -39.58 5.64 16.83
CA GLU A 9 -41.04 5.83 16.75
C GLU A 9 -41.88 4.60 17.20
N GLY A 10 -41.47 3.98 18.30
CA GLY A 10 -42.15 2.81 18.87
C GLY A 10 -41.88 1.47 18.17
N LYS A 11 -41.16 1.46 17.05
CA LYS A 11 -40.66 0.24 16.41
C LYS A 11 -39.29 -0.13 16.97
N ALA A 12 -39.07 -1.40 17.26
CA ALA A 12 -37.82 -1.94 17.73
C ALA A 12 -37.30 -3.02 16.77
N ILE A 13 -36.02 -2.96 16.45
CA ILE A 13 -35.35 -3.93 15.55
C ILE A 13 -34.16 -4.47 16.31
N GLU A 14 -33.98 -5.79 16.25
CA GLU A 14 -32.82 -6.47 16.82
C GLU A 14 -31.79 -6.73 15.70
N LEU A 15 -30.57 -6.28 15.90
CA LEU A 15 -29.44 -6.42 15.00
C LEU A 15 -28.41 -7.34 15.63
N ASP A 16 -27.74 -8.15 14.84
CA ASP A 16 -26.69 -9.03 15.30
C ASP A 16 -25.44 -8.23 15.71
N VAL A 17 -24.78 -8.68 16.77
CA VAL A 17 -23.53 -8.11 17.25
C VAL A 17 -22.41 -9.08 16.89
N ILE A 18 -21.45 -8.58 16.13
CA ILE A 18 -20.20 -9.24 15.78
C ILE A 18 -19.12 -8.76 16.74
N VAL A 19 -18.31 -9.68 17.25
CA VAL A 19 -17.17 -9.37 18.10
C VAL A 19 -15.90 -9.85 17.41
N GLY A 20 -15.00 -8.93 17.13
CA GLY A 20 -13.69 -9.21 16.57
C GLY A 20 -12.75 -9.93 17.54
N SER A 21 -11.62 -10.42 17.05
CA SER A 21 -10.60 -11.15 17.83
C SER A 21 -9.90 -10.29 18.88
N GLU A 22 -9.87 -8.99 18.69
CA GLU A 22 -9.32 -8.00 19.64
C GLU A 22 -10.42 -7.28 20.44
N ASN A 23 -11.64 -7.88 20.47
CA ASN A 23 -12.83 -7.40 21.18
C ASN A 23 -13.52 -6.16 20.58
N GLU A 24 -13.25 -5.81 19.34
CA GLU A 24 -14.02 -4.78 18.63
C GLU A 24 -15.48 -5.24 18.49
N ILE A 25 -16.40 -4.32 18.72
CA ILE A 25 -17.83 -4.61 18.65
C ILE A 25 -18.42 -3.94 17.40
N GLY A 26 -18.84 -4.77 16.44
CA GLY A 26 -19.61 -4.36 15.26
C GLY A 26 -21.10 -4.67 15.40
N ILE A 27 -21.94 -3.81 14.85
CA ILE A 27 -23.38 -4.09 14.69
C ILE A 27 -23.61 -4.42 13.22
N ASP A 28 -24.09 -5.63 12.94
CA ASP A 28 -24.44 -6.02 11.58
C ASP A 28 -25.73 -5.33 11.15
N ILE A 29 -25.60 -4.42 10.19
CA ILE A 29 -26.69 -3.63 9.61
C ILE A 29 -27.18 -4.17 8.26
N SER A 30 -26.75 -5.35 7.83
CA SER A 30 -27.09 -5.93 6.52
C SER A 30 -28.60 -6.03 6.29
N ARG A 31 -29.38 -6.31 7.35
CA ARG A 31 -30.83 -6.43 7.32
C ARG A 31 -31.59 -5.14 7.66
N LEU A 32 -30.91 -4.09 8.10
CA LEU A 32 -31.53 -2.88 8.61
C LEU A 32 -32.55 -2.30 7.62
N LYS A 33 -32.16 -2.14 6.35
CA LYS A 33 -33.02 -1.58 5.31
C LYS A 33 -34.24 -2.48 5.02
N THR A 34 -34.02 -3.79 4.93
CA THR A 34 -35.10 -4.78 4.63
C THR A 34 -36.13 -4.83 5.75
N ASP A 35 -35.67 -4.80 7.01
CA ASP A 35 -36.55 -5.01 8.17
C ASP A 35 -37.23 -3.71 8.64
N SER A 36 -36.68 -2.54 8.30
CA SER A 36 -37.17 -1.25 8.80
C SER A 36 -37.43 -0.17 7.75
N GLY A 37 -36.82 -0.28 6.60
CA GLY A 37 -36.71 0.81 5.61
C GLY A 37 -35.62 1.84 5.92
N PHE A 38 -34.91 1.75 7.08
CA PHE A 38 -33.88 2.70 7.46
C PHE A 38 -32.56 2.39 6.77
N ILE A 39 -31.77 3.42 6.58
CA ILE A 39 -30.36 3.34 6.16
C ILE A 39 -29.49 4.07 7.17
N THR A 40 -28.20 3.75 7.21
CA THR A 40 -27.20 4.51 7.94
C THR A 40 -26.66 5.64 7.07
N LEU A 41 -26.28 6.74 7.69
CA LEU A 41 -25.57 7.84 7.05
C LEU A 41 -24.22 8.03 7.75
N ASP A 42 -23.15 7.65 7.10
CA ASP A 42 -21.78 7.76 7.59
C ASP A 42 -20.85 8.24 6.46
N PRO A 43 -20.83 9.58 6.19
CA PRO A 43 -19.96 10.14 5.16
C PRO A 43 -18.48 9.84 5.46
N GLY A 44 -17.85 9.06 4.58
CA GLY A 44 -16.42 8.71 4.71
C GLY A 44 -16.14 7.47 5.55
N PHE A 45 -17.16 6.67 5.89
CA PHE A 45 -17.03 5.39 6.61
C PHE A 45 -16.32 5.49 7.96
N LYS A 46 -16.50 6.60 8.68
CA LYS A 46 -15.82 6.86 9.95
C LYS A 46 -16.19 5.88 11.07
N ASN A 47 -17.46 5.46 11.08
CA ASN A 47 -18.01 4.58 12.11
C ASN A 47 -18.56 3.28 11.50
N THR A 48 -18.17 2.97 10.27
CA THR A 48 -18.69 1.82 9.53
C THR A 48 -17.57 0.84 9.19
N GLY A 49 -17.59 -0.34 9.78
CA GLY A 49 -16.76 -1.47 9.33
C GLY A 49 -17.22 -1.93 7.95
N SER A 50 -16.33 -1.88 6.96
CA SER A 50 -16.64 -2.26 5.57
C SER A 50 -16.42 -3.74 5.28
N CYS A 51 -15.69 -4.43 6.13
CA CYS A 51 -15.43 -5.87 6.06
C CYS A 51 -14.80 -6.40 7.36
N GLU A 52 -14.81 -7.73 7.48
CA GLU A 52 -13.92 -8.43 8.40
C GLU A 52 -12.58 -8.72 7.71
N SER A 53 -11.48 -8.58 8.45
CA SER A 53 -10.14 -8.87 7.96
C SER A 53 -9.31 -9.57 9.04
N LYS A 54 -8.52 -10.57 8.62
CA LYS A 54 -7.53 -11.25 9.48
C LYS A 54 -6.09 -10.86 9.11
N VAL A 55 -5.92 -9.80 8.32
CA VAL A 55 -4.62 -9.43 7.76
C VAL A 55 -3.85 -8.55 8.71
N THR A 56 -4.43 -7.45 9.12
CA THR A 56 -3.74 -6.42 9.90
C THR A 56 -4.58 -6.02 11.11
N PHE A 57 -3.90 -5.82 12.23
CA PHE A 57 -4.42 -5.14 13.40
C PHE A 57 -3.63 -3.85 13.63
N LEU A 58 -4.34 -2.74 13.74
CA LEU A 58 -3.76 -1.42 13.96
C LEU A 58 -4.44 -0.72 15.14
N ASP A 59 -3.67 -0.41 16.19
CA ASP A 59 -4.07 0.45 17.29
C ASP A 59 -3.14 1.67 17.31
N GLY A 60 -3.62 2.75 16.72
CA GLY A 60 -2.85 4.00 16.64
C GLY A 60 -2.71 4.72 17.97
N GLU A 61 -3.59 4.48 18.95
CA GLU A 61 -3.51 5.11 20.28
C GLU A 61 -2.40 4.47 21.11
N ASN A 62 -2.25 3.16 21.03
CA ASN A 62 -1.22 2.41 21.75
C ASN A 62 0.04 2.15 20.92
N GLY A 63 0.05 2.57 19.63
CA GLY A 63 1.19 2.39 18.73
C GLY A 63 1.44 0.92 18.36
N VAL A 64 0.38 0.13 18.23
CA VAL A 64 0.49 -1.31 17.90
C VAL A 64 0.11 -1.54 16.46
N LEU A 65 1.00 -2.21 15.73
CA LEU A 65 0.75 -2.73 14.37
C LEU A 65 1.17 -4.20 14.31
N ARG A 66 0.27 -5.06 13.83
CA ARG A 66 0.54 -6.48 13.62
C ARG A 66 0.06 -6.93 12.25
N TYR A 67 0.84 -7.76 11.59
CA TYR A 67 0.44 -8.48 10.38
C TYR A 67 0.23 -9.96 10.69
N ARG A 68 -0.98 -10.46 10.49
CA ARG A 68 -1.34 -11.85 10.80
C ARG A 68 -0.93 -12.30 12.22
N GLY A 69 -0.95 -11.37 13.18
CA GLY A 69 -0.56 -11.59 14.56
C GLY A 69 0.91 -11.35 14.91
N TYR A 70 1.80 -11.23 13.92
CA TYR A 70 3.21 -10.87 14.14
C TYR A 70 3.37 -9.37 14.36
N SER A 71 4.20 -8.98 15.34
CA SER A 71 4.48 -7.55 15.56
C SER A 71 5.26 -6.94 14.40
N ILE A 72 4.98 -5.68 14.10
CA ILE A 72 5.68 -4.98 13.02
C ILE A 72 7.19 -4.83 13.30
N GLU A 73 7.56 -4.69 14.59
CA GLU A 73 8.94 -4.60 15.03
C GLU A 73 9.71 -5.89 14.73
N ASP A 74 9.09 -7.04 15.01
CA ASP A 74 9.69 -8.34 14.72
C ASP A 74 9.87 -8.55 13.23
N LEU A 75 8.84 -8.25 12.44
CA LEU A 75 8.90 -8.38 10.99
C LEU A 75 9.94 -7.44 10.38
N ALA A 76 9.97 -6.17 10.78
CA ALA A 76 10.93 -5.18 10.26
C ALA A 76 12.39 -5.49 10.62
N ASN A 77 12.64 -6.22 11.72
CA ASN A 77 13.99 -6.54 12.16
C ASN A 77 14.47 -7.91 11.68
N ASN A 78 13.57 -8.86 11.45
CA ASN A 78 13.94 -10.28 11.27
C ASN A 78 13.45 -10.88 9.95
N ALA A 79 12.60 -10.19 9.18
CA ALA A 79 12.07 -10.68 7.91
C ALA A 79 12.50 -9.79 6.73
N ASP A 80 12.43 -10.34 5.53
CA ASP A 80 12.47 -9.54 4.31
C ASP A 80 11.06 -9.26 3.76
N PHE A 81 10.98 -8.35 2.80
CA PHE A 81 9.71 -7.91 2.24
C PHE A 81 8.93 -9.04 1.53
N LEU A 82 9.61 -10.00 0.92
CA LEU A 82 8.94 -11.14 0.28
C LEU A 82 8.39 -12.13 1.30
N GLU A 83 9.08 -12.34 2.42
CA GLU A 83 8.54 -13.13 3.54
C GLU A 83 7.27 -12.50 4.09
N VAL A 84 7.27 -11.18 4.25
CA VAL A 84 6.08 -10.43 4.70
C VAL A 84 4.98 -10.46 3.64
N SER A 85 5.31 -10.32 2.35
CA SER A 85 4.33 -10.46 1.26
C SER A 85 3.66 -11.84 1.27
N TYR A 86 4.45 -12.88 1.47
CA TYR A 86 3.94 -14.25 1.62
C TYR A 86 3.02 -14.37 2.85
N LEU A 87 3.45 -13.85 4.00
CA LEU A 87 2.66 -13.83 5.23
C LEU A 87 1.29 -13.16 5.02
N LEU A 88 1.26 -12.01 4.37
CA LEU A 88 0.00 -11.27 4.15
C LEU A 88 -0.98 -12.07 3.28
N ILE A 89 -0.50 -12.76 2.27
CA ILE A 89 -1.32 -13.55 1.33
C ILE A 89 -1.75 -14.88 1.96
N TYR A 90 -0.81 -15.65 2.51
CA TYR A 90 -1.07 -17.03 2.97
C TYR A 90 -1.41 -17.15 4.46
N GLY A 91 -1.16 -16.10 5.25
CA GLY A 91 -1.44 -16.11 6.70
C GLY A 91 -0.32 -16.68 7.57
N GLU A 92 0.77 -17.16 6.99
CA GLU A 92 1.94 -17.71 7.67
C GLU A 92 3.24 -17.30 6.98
N LEU A 93 4.35 -17.30 7.71
CA LEU A 93 5.66 -17.06 7.13
C LEU A 93 6.09 -18.25 6.25
N PRO A 94 6.80 -18.01 5.14
CA PRO A 94 7.19 -19.09 4.24
C PRO A 94 8.26 -19.99 4.87
N THR A 95 8.18 -21.29 4.62
CA THR A 95 9.32 -22.18 4.79
C THR A 95 10.42 -21.84 3.79
N LYS A 96 11.66 -22.27 4.03
CA LYS A 96 12.78 -22.08 3.09
C LYS A 96 12.47 -22.59 1.67
N LYS A 97 11.69 -23.66 1.57
CA LYS A 97 11.29 -24.22 0.26
C LYS A 97 10.27 -23.34 -0.44
N GLN A 98 9.28 -22.84 0.28
CA GLN A 98 8.25 -21.93 -0.25
C GLN A 98 8.87 -20.59 -0.66
N TYR A 99 9.76 -20.02 0.14
CA TYR A 99 10.48 -18.81 -0.18
C TYR A 99 11.31 -18.94 -1.48
N LYS A 100 12.07 -20.06 -1.61
CA LYS A 100 12.82 -20.31 -2.85
C LYS A 100 11.91 -20.44 -4.07
N LYS A 101 10.76 -21.09 -3.91
CA LYS A 101 9.77 -21.18 -4.99
C LYS A 101 9.25 -19.80 -5.36
N LEU A 102 8.89 -18.98 -4.39
CA LEU A 102 8.41 -17.60 -4.61
C LEU A 102 9.43 -16.77 -5.41
N LEU A 103 10.71 -16.85 -5.07
CA LEU A 103 11.78 -16.17 -5.81
C LEU A 103 11.85 -16.63 -7.28
N VAL A 104 11.75 -17.94 -7.53
CA VAL A 104 11.75 -18.49 -8.89
C VAL A 104 10.50 -18.01 -9.65
N ASP A 105 9.33 -18.11 -9.04
CA ASP A 105 8.07 -17.70 -9.64
C ASP A 105 8.07 -16.19 -10.02
N ILE A 106 8.68 -15.34 -9.19
CA ILE A 106 8.87 -13.91 -9.47
C ILE A 106 9.89 -13.71 -10.60
N GLN A 107 11.02 -14.40 -10.57
CA GLN A 107 12.06 -14.29 -11.59
C GLN A 107 11.52 -14.65 -12.99
N GLU A 108 10.75 -15.71 -13.11
CA GLU A 108 10.14 -16.16 -14.37
C GLU A 108 9.16 -15.12 -14.94
N ARG A 109 8.52 -14.31 -14.07
CA ARG A 109 7.56 -13.26 -14.45
C ARG A 109 8.17 -11.87 -14.60
N SER A 110 9.46 -11.73 -14.33
CA SER A 110 10.18 -10.45 -14.35
C SER A 110 10.49 -9.94 -15.75
N VAL A 111 9.60 -10.17 -16.67
CA VAL A 111 9.69 -9.69 -18.06
C VAL A 111 8.50 -8.79 -18.34
N LEU A 112 8.78 -7.60 -18.83
CA LEU A 112 7.78 -6.68 -19.38
C LEU A 112 7.82 -6.75 -20.90
N ASP A 113 6.64 -6.65 -21.52
CA ASP A 113 6.55 -6.46 -22.95
C ASP A 113 7.23 -5.14 -23.35
N GLU A 114 8.01 -5.17 -24.44
CA GLU A 114 8.74 -3.98 -24.92
C GLU A 114 7.80 -2.83 -25.31
N ASP A 115 6.54 -3.11 -25.61
CA ASP A 115 5.55 -2.07 -25.90
C ASP A 115 5.17 -1.25 -24.64
N VAL A 116 5.30 -1.81 -23.43
CA VAL A 116 5.17 -1.05 -22.17
C VAL A 116 6.23 0.06 -22.09
N LYS A 117 7.44 -0.21 -22.60
CA LYS A 117 8.49 0.81 -22.71
C LYS A 117 8.08 1.96 -23.64
N LYS A 118 7.42 1.66 -24.76
CA LYS A 118 6.90 2.69 -25.67
C LYS A 118 5.87 3.57 -24.98
N ILE A 119 4.99 2.99 -24.16
CA ILE A 119 4.02 3.75 -23.36
C ILE A 119 4.76 4.66 -22.37
N LEU A 120 5.76 4.14 -21.66
CA LEU A 120 6.58 4.95 -20.74
C LEU A 120 7.24 6.13 -21.46
N GLU A 121 7.74 5.93 -22.67
CA GLU A 121 8.43 6.94 -23.47
C GLU A 121 7.52 8.09 -23.92
N THR A 122 6.21 7.90 -23.98
CA THR A 122 5.25 8.98 -24.30
C THR A 122 5.09 10.00 -23.18
N PHE A 123 5.38 9.63 -21.93
CA PHE A 123 5.28 10.56 -20.81
C PHE A 123 6.40 11.61 -20.83
N PRO A 124 6.10 12.88 -20.55
CA PRO A 124 7.13 13.89 -20.33
C PRO A 124 7.96 13.52 -19.09
N ARG A 125 9.28 13.82 -19.11
CA ARG A 125 10.17 13.53 -17.98
C ARG A 125 9.77 14.24 -16.68
N SER A 126 9.04 15.34 -16.79
CA SER A 126 8.49 16.11 -15.67
C SER A 126 7.21 15.53 -15.09
N ALA A 127 6.61 14.50 -15.72
CA ALA A 127 5.39 13.89 -15.22
C ALA A 127 5.57 13.34 -13.80
N HIS A 128 4.50 13.41 -13.01
CA HIS A 128 4.52 12.89 -11.64
C HIS A 128 4.69 11.36 -11.64
N PRO A 129 5.62 10.79 -10.84
CA PRO A 129 5.93 9.37 -10.90
C PRO A 129 4.74 8.47 -10.57
N MET A 130 3.86 8.88 -9.65
CA MET A 130 2.67 8.12 -9.29
C MET A 130 1.65 8.05 -10.43
N GLY A 131 1.46 9.16 -11.17
CA GLY A 131 0.60 9.16 -12.36
C GLY A 131 1.13 8.25 -13.47
N MET A 132 2.45 8.28 -13.70
CA MET A 132 3.10 7.36 -14.64
C MET A 132 2.92 5.90 -14.19
N LEU A 133 3.18 5.60 -12.91
CA LEU A 133 3.07 4.25 -12.37
C LEU A 133 1.64 3.71 -12.46
N SER A 134 0.63 4.51 -12.07
CA SER A 134 -0.77 4.11 -12.18
C SER A 134 -1.15 3.79 -13.62
N SER A 135 -0.79 4.66 -14.58
CA SER A 135 -1.09 4.45 -16.00
C SER A 135 -0.40 3.21 -16.57
N LEU A 136 0.88 3.00 -16.24
CA LEU A 136 1.62 1.82 -16.69
C LEU A 136 1.05 0.54 -16.06
N THR A 137 0.70 0.55 -14.79
CA THR A 137 0.07 -0.60 -14.11
C THR A 137 -1.26 -0.95 -14.77
N SER A 138 -2.09 0.06 -15.07
CA SER A 138 -3.34 -0.16 -15.79
C SER A 138 -3.12 -0.74 -17.19
N SER A 139 -2.08 -0.31 -17.90
CA SER A 139 -1.78 -0.81 -19.23
C SER A 139 -1.39 -2.30 -19.26
N LEU A 140 -0.91 -2.86 -18.13
CA LEU A 140 -0.55 -4.28 -18.05
C LEU A 140 -1.74 -5.21 -18.32
N VAL A 141 -2.97 -4.77 -18.14
CA VAL A 141 -4.18 -5.53 -18.52
C VAL A 141 -4.14 -5.96 -19.98
N ALA A 142 -3.58 -5.12 -20.88
CA ALA A 142 -3.50 -5.41 -22.29
C ALA A 142 -2.39 -6.42 -22.66
N PHE A 143 -1.40 -6.60 -21.78
CA PHE A 143 -0.22 -7.45 -22.01
C PHE A 143 -0.26 -8.75 -21.20
N ASP A 144 -1.17 -8.87 -20.26
CA ASP A 144 -1.30 -10.04 -19.38
C ASP A 144 -2.77 -10.43 -19.23
N PRO A 145 -3.29 -11.28 -20.13
CA PRO A 145 -4.69 -11.70 -20.09
C PRO A 145 -5.06 -12.57 -18.88
N SER A 146 -4.09 -13.15 -18.16
CA SER A 146 -4.33 -13.99 -16.97
C SER A 146 -4.88 -13.21 -15.77
N SER A 147 -4.93 -11.89 -15.81
CA SER A 147 -5.37 -11.05 -14.70
C SER A 147 -6.86 -10.73 -14.69
N VAL A 148 -7.68 -11.41 -15.49
CA VAL A 148 -9.06 -10.96 -15.77
C VAL A 148 -10.11 -11.59 -14.87
N ASP A 149 -9.99 -12.87 -14.51
CA ASP A 149 -11.00 -13.53 -13.66
C ASP A 149 -10.62 -13.48 -12.16
N VAL A 150 -11.23 -12.53 -11.45
CA VAL A 150 -11.03 -12.36 -9.99
C VAL A 150 -11.75 -13.42 -9.15
N THR A 151 -12.54 -14.31 -9.76
CA THR A 151 -13.23 -15.40 -9.06
C THR A 151 -12.42 -16.69 -9.07
N ASN A 152 -11.39 -16.78 -9.91
CA ASN A 152 -10.48 -17.90 -10.00
C ASN A 152 -9.24 -17.66 -9.12
N GLU A 153 -9.09 -18.45 -8.07
CA GLU A 153 -7.97 -18.30 -7.10
C GLU A 153 -6.59 -18.52 -7.75
N GLU A 154 -6.47 -19.40 -8.73
CA GLU A 154 -5.19 -19.65 -9.42
C GLU A 154 -4.80 -18.44 -10.29
N GLU A 155 -5.75 -17.85 -11.01
CA GLU A 155 -5.52 -16.66 -11.81
C GLU A 155 -5.22 -15.43 -10.92
N MET A 156 -5.91 -15.30 -9.79
CA MET A 156 -5.63 -14.26 -8.80
C MET A 156 -4.23 -14.39 -8.21
N TYR A 157 -3.80 -15.62 -7.93
CA TYR A 157 -2.44 -15.87 -7.45
C TYR A 157 -1.40 -15.54 -8.52
N ASP A 158 -1.63 -15.94 -9.76
CA ASP A 158 -0.73 -15.62 -10.87
C ASP A 158 -0.65 -14.12 -11.12
N ALA A 159 -1.77 -13.42 -11.09
CA ALA A 159 -1.82 -11.95 -11.18
C ALA A 159 -1.06 -11.27 -10.02
N PHE A 160 -1.15 -11.79 -8.80
CA PHE A 160 -0.39 -11.31 -7.66
C PHE A 160 1.13 -11.47 -7.88
N LEU A 161 1.58 -12.64 -8.35
CA LEU A 161 3.00 -12.85 -8.69
C LEU A 161 3.47 -11.93 -9.81
N ASN A 162 2.64 -11.72 -10.82
CA ASN A 162 2.92 -10.77 -11.89
C ASN A 162 3.07 -9.34 -11.36
N LEU A 163 2.23 -8.90 -10.41
CA LEU A 163 2.38 -7.60 -9.77
C LEU A 163 3.69 -7.49 -8.99
N LEU A 164 4.01 -8.49 -8.15
CA LEU A 164 5.28 -8.51 -7.41
C LEU A 164 6.50 -8.47 -8.33
N ALA A 165 6.43 -9.14 -9.48
CA ALA A 165 7.53 -9.15 -10.44
C ALA A 165 7.66 -7.85 -11.25
N LYS A 166 6.53 -7.29 -11.71
CA LYS A 166 6.49 -6.22 -12.71
C LYS A 166 6.49 -4.81 -12.11
N ILE A 167 5.80 -4.59 -10.98
CA ILE A 167 5.74 -3.26 -10.35
C ILE A 167 7.12 -2.70 -10.00
N PRO A 168 8.07 -3.45 -9.41
CA PRO A 168 9.42 -2.94 -9.14
C PRO A 168 10.16 -2.49 -10.40
N ILE A 169 9.97 -3.19 -11.52
CA ILE A 169 10.56 -2.83 -12.81
C ILE A 169 9.96 -1.52 -13.30
N LEU A 170 8.63 -1.37 -13.24
CA LEU A 170 7.95 -0.13 -13.61
C LEU A 170 8.41 1.05 -12.74
N VAL A 171 8.54 0.86 -11.44
CA VAL A 171 9.06 1.89 -10.50
C VAL A 171 10.47 2.32 -10.90
N ALA A 172 11.36 1.35 -11.15
CA ALA A 172 12.73 1.63 -11.57
C ALA A 172 12.77 2.34 -12.95
N TRP A 173 11.94 1.92 -13.89
CA TRP A 173 11.85 2.53 -15.22
C TRP A 173 11.32 3.96 -15.16
N VAL A 174 10.28 4.23 -14.36
CA VAL A 174 9.76 5.59 -14.11
C VAL A 174 10.84 6.49 -13.50
N PHE A 175 11.55 5.99 -12.49
CA PHE A 175 12.66 6.72 -11.87
C PHE A 175 13.77 7.07 -12.89
N ARG A 176 14.19 6.10 -13.71
CA ARG A 176 15.24 6.27 -14.71
C ARG A 176 14.80 7.17 -15.85
N ARG A 177 13.56 7.03 -16.33
CA ARG A 177 12.97 7.89 -17.36
C ARG A 177 13.01 9.36 -16.96
N ARG A 178 12.59 9.66 -15.73
CA ARG A 178 12.60 11.04 -15.20
C ARG A 178 14.01 11.61 -15.11
N ARG A 179 15.01 10.79 -14.89
CA ARG A 179 16.44 11.19 -14.82
C ARG A 179 17.16 11.16 -16.16
N GLY A 180 16.50 10.70 -17.23
CA GLY A 180 17.11 10.56 -18.54
C GLY A 180 18.17 9.46 -18.63
N LEU A 181 18.08 8.46 -17.76
CA LEU A 181 18.97 7.30 -17.72
C LEU A 181 18.41 6.16 -18.58
N PRO A 182 19.28 5.31 -19.19
CA PRO A 182 18.82 4.11 -19.89
C PRO A 182 18.11 3.17 -18.92
N LEU A 183 17.10 2.44 -19.40
CA LEU A 183 16.34 1.49 -18.60
C LEU A 183 17.21 0.29 -18.22
N GLU A 184 16.99 -0.25 -17.03
CA GLU A 184 17.61 -1.48 -16.55
C GLU A 184 16.53 -2.54 -16.37
N TYR A 185 16.86 -3.78 -16.72
CA TYR A 185 15.99 -4.92 -16.58
C TYR A 185 16.28 -5.68 -15.30
N GLY A 186 15.26 -6.33 -14.75
CA GLY A 186 15.34 -7.04 -13.48
C GLY A 186 16.14 -8.34 -13.57
N ASP A 187 16.85 -8.65 -12.49
CA ASP A 187 17.48 -9.93 -12.21
C ASP A 187 17.28 -10.27 -10.74
N PHE A 188 16.15 -10.89 -10.42
CA PHE A 188 15.75 -11.18 -9.05
C PHE A 188 16.45 -12.40 -8.44
N SER A 189 17.40 -13.02 -9.15
CA SER A 189 18.23 -14.13 -8.63
C SER A 189 19.10 -13.73 -7.44
N GLN A 190 19.37 -12.41 -7.28
CA GLN A 190 20.24 -11.86 -6.24
C GLN A 190 19.48 -11.28 -5.04
N GLY A 191 18.17 -11.39 -4.99
CA GLY A 191 17.31 -10.82 -3.96
C GLY A 191 16.36 -9.76 -4.52
N TYR A 192 15.24 -9.58 -3.85
CA TYR A 192 14.16 -8.72 -4.33
C TYR A 192 14.51 -7.22 -4.22
N VAL A 193 14.85 -6.78 -3.01
CA VAL A 193 15.17 -5.36 -2.75
C VAL A 193 16.50 -4.96 -3.35
N GLU A 194 17.48 -5.89 -3.34
CA GLU A 194 18.77 -5.74 -3.99
C GLU A 194 18.61 -5.43 -5.48
N ASN A 195 17.73 -6.17 -6.14
CA ASN A 195 17.46 -5.96 -7.55
C ASN A 195 16.76 -4.61 -7.82
N ILE A 196 15.79 -4.22 -6.99
CA ILE A 196 15.12 -2.91 -7.08
C ILE A 196 16.17 -1.79 -6.98
N THR A 197 17.05 -1.83 -5.99
CA THR A 197 18.08 -0.82 -5.81
C THR A 197 19.08 -0.81 -6.96
N LYS A 198 19.48 -1.97 -7.46
CA LYS A 198 20.35 -2.10 -8.62
C LYS A 198 19.70 -1.49 -9.87
N MET A 199 18.46 -1.84 -10.17
CA MET A 199 17.75 -1.27 -11.32
C MET A 199 17.62 0.25 -11.24
N MET A 200 17.36 0.81 -10.06
CA MET A 200 17.22 2.25 -9.87
C MET A 200 18.57 2.99 -9.97
N PHE A 201 19.62 2.50 -9.33
CA PHE A 201 20.83 3.27 -9.04
C PHE A 201 22.07 2.86 -9.85
N LYS A 202 22.06 1.75 -10.57
CA LYS A 202 23.16 1.36 -11.45
C LYS A 202 23.38 2.42 -12.53
N MET A 203 24.62 2.91 -12.61
CA MET A 203 25.05 3.86 -13.65
C MET A 203 25.68 3.12 -14.83
N PRO A 204 25.42 3.53 -16.08
CA PRO A 204 25.92 2.82 -17.27
C PRO A 204 27.45 2.72 -17.33
N ASN A 205 28.15 3.71 -16.81
CA ASN A 205 29.61 3.86 -16.87
C ASN A 205 30.33 3.43 -15.61
N LYS A 206 29.66 2.81 -14.65
CA LYS A 206 30.25 2.39 -13.37
C LYS A 206 29.79 0.99 -13.00
N LYS A 207 30.72 0.23 -12.39
CA LYS A 207 30.36 -1.03 -11.74
C LYS A 207 29.39 -0.71 -10.59
N TYR A 208 28.25 -1.39 -10.56
CA TYR A 208 27.33 -1.28 -9.43
C TYR A 208 27.95 -1.93 -8.19
N VAL A 209 27.97 -1.21 -7.09
CA VAL A 209 28.33 -1.72 -5.78
C VAL A 209 27.12 -1.57 -4.89
N GLU A 210 26.62 -2.68 -4.40
CA GLU A 210 25.48 -2.71 -3.50
C GLU A 210 25.78 -1.97 -2.20
N ASN A 211 24.85 -1.12 -1.80
CA ASN A 211 24.88 -0.49 -0.49
C ASN A 211 23.90 -1.18 0.45
N LYS A 212 24.41 -2.06 1.31
CA LYS A 212 23.60 -2.85 2.26
C LYS A 212 22.77 -2.00 3.20
N VAL A 213 23.20 -0.80 3.55
CA VAL A 213 22.42 0.13 4.40
C VAL A 213 21.19 0.61 3.64
N VAL A 214 21.34 0.96 2.36
CA VAL A 214 20.22 1.39 1.51
C VAL A 214 19.25 0.23 1.27
N VAL A 215 19.77 -0.95 0.95
CA VAL A 215 18.94 -2.16 0.75
C VAL A 215 18.11 -2.45 2.01
N ASN A 216 18.75 -2.48 3.18
CA ASN A 216 18.05 -2.74 4.44
C ASN A 216 17.04 -1.65 4.79
N ALA A 217 17.34 -0.39 4.54
CA ALA A 217 16.43 0.72 4.76
C ALA A 217 15.17 0.59 3.86
N ILE A 218 15.35 0.29 2.57
CA ILE A 218 14.25 0.10 1.63
C ILE A 218 13.43 -1.14 2.02
N ASN A 219 14.08 -2.24 2.41
CA ASN A 219 13.38 -3.43 2.88
C ASN A 219 12.44 -3.12 4.06
N LYS A 220 12.96 -2.42 5.08
CA LYS A 220 12.16 -2.00 6.23
C LYS A 220 11.03 -1.05 5.83
N LEU A 221 11.28 -0.10 4.95
CA LEU A 221 10.24 0.82 4.45
C LEU A 221 9.13 0.05 3.73
N LEU A 222 9.46 -0.91 2.89
CA LEU A 222 8.47 -1.75 2.20
C LEU A 222 7.63 -2.57 3.19
N ILE A 223 8.27 -3.17 4.20
CA ILE A 223 7.56 -3.92 5.27
C ILE A 223 6.61 -3.00 6.03
N LEU A 224 7.10 -1.83 6.48
CA LEU A 224 6.31 -0.87 7.25
C LEU A 224 5.11 -0.30 6.48
N HIS A 225 5.15 -0.33 5.14
CA HIS A 225 4.10 0.18 4.27
C HIS A 225 3.29 -0.93 3.56
N ALA A 226 3.51 -2.19 3.93
CA ALA A 226 2.90 -3.30 3.21
C ALA A 226 1.38 -3.35 3.35
N ASP A 227 0.85 -3.05 4.54
CA ASP A 227 -0.60 -2.94 4.77
C ASP A 227 -0.91 -1.99 5.94
N HIS A 228 -2.04 -1.29 5.84
CA HIS A 228 -2.58 -0.39 6.86
C HIS A 228 -4.11 -0.48 6.90
N GLU A 229 -4.66 -1.70 7.01
CA GLU A 229 -6.09 -1.98 7.07
C GLU A 229 -6.90 -1.37 5.92
N GLN A 230 -8.12 -0.87 6.22
CA GLN A 230 -9.04 -0.31 5.23
C GLN A 230 -8.76 1.17 4.93
N ASN A 231 -7.51 1.49 4.63
CA ASN A 231 -7.13 2.82 4.13
C ASN A 231 -7.78 3.12 2.76
N CYS A 232 -7.60 4.36 2.28
CA CYS A 232 -8.20 4.82 1.03
C CYS A 232 -7.82 3.94 -0.19
N SER A 233 -6.57 3.48 -0.28
CA SER A 233 -6.12 2.60 -1.37
C SER A 233 -6.78 1.23 -1.28
N THR A 234 -6.78 0.59 -0.11
CA THR A 234 -7.41 -0.71 0.09
C THR A 234 -8.90 -0.66 -0.20
N SER A 235 -9.61 0.36 0.31
CA SER A 235 -11.03 0.56 0.04
C SER A 235 -11.30 0.78 -1.45
N THR A 236 -10.46 1.54 -2.15
CA THR A 236 -10.57 1.78 -3.59
C THR A 236 -10.36 0.48 -4.38
N VAL A 237 -9.33 -0.29 -4.06
CA VAL A 237 -9.07 -1.60 -4.70
C VAL A 237 -10.26 -2.53 -4.51
N ARG A 238 -10.85 -2.60 -3.31
CA ARG A 238 -12.01 -3.44 -3.03
C ARG A 238 -13.25 -2.99 -3.79
N ILE A 239 -13.51 -1.67 -3.87
CA ILE A 239 -14.65 -1.13 -4.61
C ILE A 239 -14.52 -1.46 -6.10
N VAL A 240 -13.35 -1.21 -6.70
CA VAL A 240 -13.12 -1.53 -8.11
C VAL A 240 -13.16 -3.04 -8.34
N GLY A 241 -12.53 -3.84 -7.47
CA GLY A 241 -12.56 -5.30 -7.53
C GLY A 241 -13.97 -5.89 -7.41
N SER A 242 -14.88 -5.24 -6.66
CA SER A 242 -16.27 -5.68 -6.53
C SER A 242 -17.05 -5.66 -7.85
N SER A 243 -16.58 -4.91 -8.83
CA SER A 243 -17.11 -4.94 -10.21
C SER A 243 -16.53 -6.08 -11.06
N GLN A 244 -15.73 -6.96 -10.47
CA GLN A 244 -14.97 -8.01 -11.15
C GLN A 244 -13.95 -7.47 -12.18
N ALA A 245 -13.50 -6.23 -12.03
CA ALA A 245 -12.34 -5.72 -12.74
C ALA A 245 -11.09 -6.50 -12.32
N GLY A 246 -10.24 -6.83 -13.27
CA GLY A 246 -9.02 -7.58 -13.02
C GLY A 246 -8.07 -6.90 -12.02
N LEU A 247 -7.15 -7.67 -11.46
CA LEU A 247 -6.29 -7.20 -10.37
C LEU A 247 -5.42 -5.99 -10.77
N PHE A 248 -4.88 -5.94 -11.98
CA PHE A 248 -4.10 -4.79 -12.44
C PHE A 248 -4.90 -3.49 -12.50
N ALA A 249 -6.16 -3.54 -12.95
CA ALA A 249 -7.04 -2.38 -12.96
C ALA A 249 -7.37 -1.92 -11.53
N SER A 250 -7.66 -2.86 -10.64
CA SER A 250 -7.96 -2.59 -9.23
C SER A 250 -6.76 -1.98 -8.52
N ILE A 251 -5.56 -2.52 -8.69
CA ILE A 251 -4.31 -2.01 -8.09
C ILE A 251 -3.94 -0.64 -8.68
N SER A 252 -4.10 -0.43 -9.99
CA SER A 252 -3.90 0.89 -10.61
C SER A 252 -4.77 1.96 -9.95
N SER A 253 -6.02 1.62 -9.65
CA SER A 253 -6.95 2.52 -8.94
C SER A 253 -6.47 2.80 -7.51
N GLY A 254 -5.94 1.80 -6.81
CA GLY A 254 -5.32 1.96 -5.49
C GLY A 254 -4.08 2.86 -5.53
N ILE A 255 -3.24 2.72 -6.57
CA ILE A 255 -2.08 3.62 -6.79
C ILE A 255 -2.55 5.06 -7.02
N SER A 256 -3.64 5.25 -7.77
CA SER A 256 -4.23 6.58 -7.96
C SER A 256 -4.77 7.18 -6.66
N ALA A 257 -5.41 6.38 -5.82
CA ALA A 257 -5.85 6.81 -4.49
C ALA A 257 -4.64 7.15 -3.59
N LEU A 258 -3.58 6.34 -3.64
CA LEU A 258 -2.34 6.57 -2.88
C LEU A 258 -1.67 7.89 -3.27
N TRP A 259 -1.77 8.32 -4.50
CA TRP A 259 -1.23 9.61 -4.97
C TRP A 259 -1.91 10.81 -4.32
N GLY A 260 -3.10 10.66 -3.75
CA GLY A 260 -3.86 11.74 -3.12
C GLY A 260 -3.06 12.45 -2.01
N ARG A 261 -3.16 13.79 -1.95
CA ARG A 261 -2.46 14.63 -0.95
C ARG A 261 -2.77 14.25 0.49
N LEU A 262 -3.96 13.74 0.75
CA LEU A 262 -4.41 13.32 2.09
C LEU A 262 -4.13 11.84 2.38
N HIS A 263 -3.38 11.16 1.53
CA HIS A 263 -2.98 9.76 1.70
C HIS A 263 -1.46 9.61 1.52
N GLY A 264 -0.95 8.95 0.50
CA GLY A 264 0.51 8.79 0.27
C GLY A 264 1.26 10.08 -0.02
N GLY A 265 0.59 11.17 -0.41
CA GLY A 265 1.18 12.50 -0.55
C GLY A 265 1.81 13.06 0.74
N ALA A 266 1.48 12.49 1.92
CA ALA A 266 2.13 12.85 3.17
C ALA A 266 3.62 12.52 3.17
N ASN A 267 4.04 11.40 2.58
CA ASN A 267 5.45 11.01 2.47
C ASN A 267 6.25 12.00 1.58
N GLN A 268 5.65 12.47 0.49
CA GLN A 268 6.24 13.51 -0.33
C GLN A 268 6.41 14.81 0.45
N ALA A 269 5.39 15.22 1.20
CA ALA A 269 5.44 16.44 2.02
C ALA A 269 6.52 16.37 3.13
N VAL A 270 6.81 15.17 3.66
CA VAL A 270 7.93 14.96 4.60
C VAL A 270 9.27 15.26 3.91
N LEU A 271 9.50 14.73 2.72
CA LEU A 271 10.73 14.96 1.97
C LEU A 271 10.90 16.44 1.62
N GLU A 272 9.84 17.09 1.12
CA GLU A 272 9.84 18.53 0.81
C GLU A 272 10.11 19.38 2.05
N MET A 273 9.56 19.02 3.20
CA MET A 273 9.83 19.67 4.47
C MET A 273 11.29 19.51 4.88
N LEU A 274 11.86 18.30 4.80
CA LEU A 274 13.25 18.02 5.15
C LEU A 274 14.23 18.78 4.21
N GLU A 275 13.93 18.80 2.92
CA GLU A 275 14.71 19.59 1.94
C GLU A 275 14.62 21.08 2.25
N SER A 276 13.46 21.59 2.61
CA SER A 276 13.26 22.99 3.03
C SER A 276 14.08 23.33 4.27
N ILE A 277 14.06 22.46 5.29
CA ILE A 277 14.86 22.64 6.51
C ILE A 277 16.35 22.69 6.16
N LEU A 278 16.82 21.75 5.34
CA LEU A 278 18.22 21.67 4.93
C LEU A 278 18.67 22.92 4.16
N ASN A 279 17.86 23.36 3.19
CA ASN A 279 18.13 24.54 2.34
C ASN A 279 18.12 25.87 3.13
N ASN A 280 17.39 25.90 4.25
CA ASN A 280 17.32 27.08 5.14
C ASN A 280 18.30 27.00 6.32
N GLY A 281 19.41 26.29 6.16
CA GLY A 281 20.52 26.27 7.12
C GLY A 281 20.47 25.14 8.14
N GLY A 282 19.47 24.24 8.08
CA GLY A 282 19.44 23.00 8.86
C GLY A 282 19.14 23.17 10.36
N ASP A 283 18.64 24.33 10.79
CA ASP A 283 18.28 24.56 12.20
C ASP A 283 16.99 23.84 12.58
N ILE A 284 17.15 22.58 12.98
CA ILE A 284 16.05 21.70 13.39
C ILE A 284 15.30 22.30 14.62
N SER A 285 16.04 22.93 15.56
CA SER A 285 15.44 23.48 16.77
C SER A 285 14.47 24.62 16.48
N ALA A 286 14.80 25.49 15.52
CA ALA A 286 13.90 26.56 15.07
C ALA A 286 12.59 25.99 14.51
N TYR A 287 12.67 24.94 13.69
CA TYR A 287 11.48 24.29 13.11
C TYR A 287 10.63 23.53 14.15
N ILE A 288 11.26 22.88 15.14
CA ILE A 288 10.55 22.26 16.27
C ILE A 288 9.81 23.33 17.06
N ASN A 289 10.42 24.48 17.32
CA ASN A 289 9.77 25.58 18.04
C ASN A 289 8.57 26.14 17.27
N LYS A 290 8.69 26.35 15.94
CA LYS A 290 7.57 26.71 15.08
C LYS A 290 6.43 25.70 15.14
N ALA A 291 6.73 24.40 15.11
CA ALA A 291 5.71 23.35 15.18
C ALA A 291 4.98 23.30 16.54
N LYS A 292 5.66 23.71 17.62
CA LYS A 292 5.08 23.82 18.97
C LYS A 292 4.29 25.10 19.19
N ASP A 293 4.51 26.14 18.40
CA ASP A 293 3.76 27.37 18.48
C ASP A 293 2.38 27.18 17.82
N LYS A 294 1.33 27.32 18.63
CA LYS A 294 -0.06 27.17 18.16
C LYS A 294 -0.47 28.26 17.15
N ASN A 295 0.22 29.39 17.15
CA ASN A 295 -0.04 30.53 16.25
C ASN A 295 0.73 30.43 14.93
N ASP A 296 1.75 29.57 14.85
CA ASP A 296 2.49 29.31 13.61
C ASP A 296 1.70 28.35 12.72
N THR A 297 1.76 28.57 11.41
CA THR A 297 1.14 27.71 10.41
C THR A 297 1.99 26.48 10.06
N PHE A 298 3.26 26.47 10.48
CA PHE A 298 4.15 25.35 10.23
C PHE A 298 3.68 24.09 10.97
N ARG A 299 3.73 22.94 10.28
CA ARG A 299 3.42 21.64 10.86
C ARG A 299 4.54 20.67 10.49
N LEU A 300 4.98 19.87 11.46
CA LEU A 300 5.89 18.74 11.19
C LEU A 300 5.14 17.65 10.43
N MET A 301 5.50 17.50 9.15
CA MET A 301 4.95 16.43 8.33
C MET A 301 5.52 15.08 8.80
N GLY A 302 4.70 14.02 8.76
CA GLY A 302 5.07 12.69 9.24
C GLY A 302 4.79 12.42 10.72
N PHE A 303 4.31 13.42 11.46
CA PHE A 303 3.88 13.26 12.86
C PHE A 303 2.37 13.54 12.96
N GLY A 304 1.60 12.56 13.40
CA GLY A 304 0.16 12.71 13.66
C GLY A 304 -0.78 12.54 12.48
N LEU A 305 -0.27 12.24 11.30
CA LEU A 305 -1.09 12.01 10.10
C LEU A 305 -0.94 10.61 9.49
N SER A 306 0.16 9.91 9.75
CA SER A 306 0.50 8.78 8.90
C SER A 306 -0.31 7.53 9.20
N LEU A 307 -0.35 7.06 10.42
CA LEU A 307 -1.03 5.81 10.75
C LEU A 307 -2.47 6.02 11.22
N ILE A 308 -2.71 7.02 12.06
CA ILE A 308 -4.05 7.31 12.61
C ILE A 308 -5.01 7.85 11.54
N HIS A 309 -4.52 8.64 10.56
CA HIS A 309 -5.35 9.20 9.50
C HIS A 309 -5.51 8.30 8.26
N ILE A 310 -4.71 7.26 8.14
CA ILE A 310 -4.96 6.21 7.14
C ILE A 310 -6.16 5.37 7.57
N SER A 311 -6.31 5.14 8.87
CA SER A 311 -7.46 4.44 9.45
C SER A 311 -8.67 5.36 9.74
N GLU A 312 -8.45 6.67 9.93
CA GLU A 312 -9.50 7.65 10.20
C GLU A 312 -9.33 8.94 9.36
N PRO A 313 -9.74 8.96 8.09
CA PRO A 313 -9.60 10.14 7.24
C PRO A 313 -10.43 11.36 7.68
N THR A 314 -11.15 11.30 8.80
CA THR A 314 -12.14 12.30 9.21
C THR A 314 -11.96 12.91 10.60
N ARG A 315 -10.95 12.50 11.39
CA ARG A 315 -10.64 13.25 12.62
C ARG A 315 -9.90 14.55 12.25
N ARG A 316 -10.64 15.65 12.18
CA ARG A 316 -10.14 17.01 12.26
C ARG A 316 -10.42 17.56 13.65
#